data_8a2b3cb42d107e895f8a28f49a49517e
#
_entry.id   8a2b3cb42d107e895f8a28f49a49517e
#
_cell.length_a   1.000
_cell.length_b   1.000
_cell.length_c   1.000
_cell.angle_alpha   90.00
_cell.angle_beta   90.00
_cell.angle_gamma   90.00
#
_symmetry.space_group_name_H-M   'P 1'
#
loop_
_entity.id
_entity.type
_entity.pdbx_description
1 polymer ?
#
loop_
_entity_poly.entity_id
_entity_poly.type
_entity_poly.pdbx_seq_one_letter_code
_entity_poly.pdbx_strand_id
1 'polypeptide(L)'
;MSIPNGKNVYGYADAYAKLANFGQQHLLKYYDELDEAQRAALLNQIEQIDFSVVSTNKQPEKRGRITPIGVTELAEIRTRGDEFFDAGMAELRAGHVGAVLLAGGMGTRLGSDAPKGAFNIGIKRELYIFECLINNLLNVAERVGSFVHLFIMTSDKNDAATRAFFAEHNYFGYAAEFVHFFTQETAPAADYNGKVYLEEKYRLATSPNGNGGWYSSMAKHGMLDIVRRNGIEWLNVFAVDN
;
A
#
# COMPACT_ATOMS: atom_id res chain seq x y z
N MET A 1 0.23 5.99 45.71
CA MET A 1 -0.75 5.31 44.84
C MET A 1 -0.96 6.20 43.62
N SER A 2 -0.29 5.86 42.51
CA SER A 2 -0.39 6.60 41.23
C SER A 2 -1.60 6.08 40.48
N ILE A 3 -2.54 6.96 40.16
CA ILE A 3 -3.70 6.68 39.34
C ILE A 3 -3.17 6.40 37.89
N PRO A 4 -3.48 5.30 37.26
CA PRO A 4 -3.08 5.09 35.86
C PRO A 4 -3.84 6.08 34.98
N ASN A 5 -3.13 6.79 34.10
CA ASN A 5 -3.71 7.61 33.04
C ASN A 5 -4.71 6.80 32.23
N GLY A 6 -6.00 6.96 32.49
CA GLY A 6 -7.06 6.40 31.69
C GLY A 6 -6.99 7.03 30.29
N LYS A 7 -6.56 6.28 29.29
CA LYS A 7 -6.82 6.63 27.89
C LYS A 7 -8.33 6.78 27.76
N ASN A 8 -8.78 7.96 27.34
CA ASN A 8 -10.19 8.18 27.04
C ASN A 8 -10.57 7.16 25.94
N VAL A 9 -11.44 6.21 26.25
CA VAL A 9 -11.84 5.16 25.30
C VAL A 9 -12.79 5.84 24.32
N TYR A 10 -12.43 5.78 23.02
CA TYR A 10 -13.27 6.30 21.94
C TYR A 10 -14.64 5.61 21.97
N GLY A 11 -15.69 6.40 22.17
CA GLY A 11 -17.04 5.90 22.40
C GLY A 11 -18.04 6.37 21.34
N TYR A 12 -19.32 6.01 21.57
CA TYR A 12 -20.43 6.41 20.68
C TYR A 12 -20.50 7.93 20.48
N ALA A 13 -20.36 8.72 21.56
CA ALA A 13 -20.45 10.17 21.48
C ALA A 13 -19.32 10.78 20.60
N ASP A 14 -18.12 10.23 20.70
CA ASP A 14 -16.98 10.66 19.90
C ASP A 14 -17.18 10.33 18.43
N ALA A 15 -17.65 9.10 18.16
CA ALA A 15 -18.00 8.65 16.83
C ALA A 15 -19.12 9.49 16.21
N TYR A 16 -20.18 9.77 16.95
CA TYR A 16 -21.27 10.62 16.48
C TYR A 16 -20.80 12.03 16.15
N ALA A 17 -19.99 12.65 17.02
CA ALA A 17 -19.43 13.97 16.80
C ALA A 17 -18.54 14.00 15.54
N LYS A 18 -17.66 13.01 15.37
CA LYS A 18 -16.84 12.86 14.17
C LYS A 18 -17.69 12.74 12.90
N LEU A 19 -18.67 11.85 12.91
CA LEU A 19 -19.55 11.60 11.76
C LEU A 19 -20.43 12.82 11.42
N ALA A 20 -20.86 13.59 12.43
CA ALA A 20 -21.66 14.80 12.23
C ALA A 20 -20.90 15.85 11.42
N ASN A 21 -19.59 16.00 11.62
CA ASN A 21 -18.75 16.94 10.87
C ASN A 21 -18.70 16.63 9.36
N PHE A 22 -18.99 15.39 8.97
CA PHE A 22 -18.96 14.91 7.58
C PHE A 22 -20.33 14.48 7.06
N GLY A 23 -21.40 14.68 7.85
CA GLY A 23 -22.76 14.29 7.47
C GLY A 23 -22.95 12.76 7.33
N GLN A 24 -22.21 11.96 8.11
CA GLN A 24 -22.19 10.48 7.99
C GLN A 24 -22.90 9.75 9.16
N GLN A 25 -23.76 10.43 9.92
CA GLN A 25 -24.41 9.88 11.12
C GLN A 25 -25.23 8.60 10.85
N HIS A 26 -25.68 8.39 9.60
CA HIS A 26 -26.38 7.19 9.17
C HIS A 26 -25.59 5.89 9.37
N LEU A 27 -24.26 5.96 9.51
CA LEU A 27 -23.41 4.80 9.80
C LEU A 27 -23.66 4.20 11.18
N LEU A 28 -24.27 4.94 12.10
CA LEU A 28 -24.66 4.47 13.44
C LEU A 28 -26.11 3.99 13.52
N LYS A 29 -26.84 3.93 12.41
CA LYS A 29 -28.28 3.63 12.41
C LYS A 29 -28.66 2.27 13.00
N TYR A 30 -27.73 1.30 12.99
CA TYR A 30 -27.92 -0.03 13.53
C TYR A 30 -27.25 -0.27 14.88
N TYR A 31 -26.64 0.78 15.48
CA TYR A 31 -25.78 0.65 16.66
C TYR A 31 -26.44 -0.09 17.82
N ASP A 32 -27.74 0.17 18.07
CA ASP A 32 -28.50 -0.45 19.17
C ASP A 32 -28.78 -1.93 18.95
N GLU A 33 -28.74 -2.40 17.69
CA GLU A 33 -28.95 -3.79 17.31
C GLU A 33 -27.67 -4.65 17.41
N LEU A 34 -26.51 -4.02 17.63
CA LEU A 34 -25.20 -4.68 17.63
C LEU A 34 -24.86 -5.24 19.01
N ASP A 35 -24.16 -6.38 19.01
CA ASP A 35 -23.49 -6.86 20.22
C ASP A 35 -22.26 -6.01 20.58
N GLU A 36 -21.65 -6.29 21.74
CA GLU A 36 -20.53 -5.51 22.27
C GLU A 36 -19.29 -5.55 21.34
N ALA A 37 -18.96 -6.72 20.77
CA ALA A 37 -17.84 -6.89 19.88
C ALA A 37 -18.04 -6.14 18.55
N GLN A 38 -19.25 -6.20 18.00
CA GLN A 38 -19.64 -5.47 16.79
C GLN A 38 -19.63 -3.96 17.00
N ARG A 39 -20.11 -3.47 18.15
CA ARG A 39 -20.04 -2.05 18.53
C ARG A 39 -18.60 -1.56 18.59
N ALA A 40 -17.73 -2.31 19.27
CA ALA A 40 -16.31 -1.99 19.36
C ALA A 40 -15.64 -1.96 17.98
N ALA A 41 -15.94 -2.94 17.10
CA ALA A 41 -15.40 -3.00 15.75
C ALA A 41 -15.85 -1.79 14.91
N LEU A 42 -17.13 -1.41 14.97
CA LEU A 42 -17.66 -0.25 14.24
C LEU A 42 -17.02 1.06 14.72
N LEU A 43 -16.93 1.27 16.04
CA LEU A 43 -16.35 2.47 16.62
C LEU A 43 -14.87 2.61 16.24
N ASN A 44 -14.10 1.51 16.29
CA ASN A 44 -12.70 1.49 15.89
C ASN A 44 -12.52 1.85 14.40
N GLN A 45 -13.36 1.34 13.50
CA GLN A 45 -13.33 1.71 12.09
C GLN A 45 -13.64 3.20 11.89
N ILE A 46 -14.66 3.73 12.57
CA ILE A 46 -15.01 5.15 12.50
C ILE A 46 -13.85 6.03 13.01
N GLU A 47 -13.18 5.62 14.09
CA GLU A 47 -12.04 6.33 14.63
C GLU A 47 -10.89 6.44 13.62
N GLN A 48 -10.58 5.35 12.91
CA GLN A 48 -9.43 5.26 12.01
C GLN A 48 -9.66 5.87 10.62
N ILE A 49 -10.89 5.92 10.14
CA ILE A 49 -11.19 6.40 8.77
C ILE A 49 -11.11 7.94 8.70
N ASP A 50 -10.47 8.43 7.64
CA ASP A 50 -10.54 9.84 7.22
C ASP A 50 -11.74 10.05 6.28
N PHE A 51 -12.81 10.65 6.80
CA PHE A 51 -14.00 10.96 6.03
C PHE A 51 -13.84 12.22 5.15
N SER A 52 -12.74 12.96 5.26
CA SER A 52 -12.50 14.13 4.40
C SER A 52 -12.36 13.74 2.92
N VAL A 53 -11.92 12.52 2.66
CA VAL A 53 -11.71 11.98 1.30
C VAL A 53 -13.02 11.82 0.50
N VAL A 54 -14.16 11.65 1.20
CA VAL A 54 -15.48 11.53 0.56
C VAL A 54 -16.31 12.81 0.63
N SER A 55 -15.77 13.88 1.21
CA SER A 55 -16.47 15.14 1.30
C SER A 55 -16.60 15.80 -0.09
N THR A 56 -17.84 15.99 -0.55
CA THR A 56 -18.15 16.65 -1.81
C THR A 56 -18.00 18.18 -1.73
N ASN A 57 -17.83 18.74 -0.53
CA ASN A 57 -17.74 20.19 -0.29
C ASN A 57 -16.34 20.77 -0.53
N LYS A 58 -15.40 20.01 -1.08
CA LYS A 58 -14.11 20.58 -1.48
C LYS A 58 -14.35 21.60 -2.60
N GLN A 59 -14.21 22.88 -2.29
CA GLN A 59 -14.11 23.89 -3.34
C GLN A 59 -12.93 23.50 -4.24
N PRO A 60 -13.08 23.58 -5.57
CA PRO A 60 -11.96 23.31 -6.47
C PRO A 60 -10.81 24.24 -6.09
N GLU A 61 -9.71 23.68 -5.64
CA GLU A 61 -8.48 24.45 -5.40
C GLU A 61 -8.14 25.21 -6.68
N LYS A 62 -7.83 26.52 -6.54
CA LYS A 62 -7.33 27.29 -7.68
C LYS A 62 -6.09 26.60 -8.21
N ARG A 63 -6.19 26.02 -9.39
CA ARG A 63 -5.03 25.43 -10.08
C ARG A 63 -4.02 26.54 -10.37
N GLY A 64 -2.78 26.34 -9.93
CA GLY A 64 -1.69 27.20 -10.30
C GLY A 64 -1.41 27.16 -11.83
N ARG A 65 -0.45 27.95 -12.29
CA ARG A 65 0.01 27.89 -13.67
C ARG A 65 0.69 26.54 -13.92
N ILE A 66 0.19 25.78 -14.88
CA ILE A 66 0.78 24.51 -15.32
C ILE A 66 1.81 24.84 -16.40
N THR A 67 3.08 24.49 -16.17
CA THR A 67 4.15 24.61 -17.16
C THR A 67 4.78 23.22 -17.34
N PRO A 68 5.27 22.90 -18.56
CA PRO A 68 6.04 21.68 -18.76
C PRO A 68 7.26 21.65 -17.83
N ILE A 69 7.54 20.47 -17.25
CA ILE A 69 8.79 20.24 -16.51
C ILE A 69 9.93 19.95 -17.48
N GLY A 70 11.18 20.18 -17.04
CA GLY A 70 12.35 19.73 -17.78
C GLY A 70 12.37 18.20 -17.82
N VAL A 71 12.77 17.66 -18.96
CA VAL A 71 12.88 16.19 -19.19
C VAL A 71 14.22 15.88 -19.81
N THR A 72 14.73 14.67 -19.54
CA THR A 72 15.86 14.08 -20.29
C THR A 72 15.26 13.22 -21.38
N GLU A 73 15.51 13.58 -22.63
CA GLU A 73 14.95 12.86 -23.78
C GLU A 73 15.69 11.54 -24.06
N LEU A 74 15.01 10.60 -24.72
CA LEU A 74 15.61 9.30 -25.09
C LEU A 74 16.91 9.46 -25.92
N ALA A 75 16.99 10.47 -26.77
CA ALA A 75 18.19 10.74 -27.54
C ALA A 75 19.39 11.09 -26.63
N GLU A 76 19.17 11.91 -25.62
CA GLU A 76 20.18 12.26 -24.60
C GLU A 76 20.55 11.03 -23.77
N ILE A 77 19.56 10.25 -23.30
CA ILE A 77 19.81 9.01 -22.54
C ILE A 77 20.68 8.04 -23.35
N ARG A 78 20.46 7.91 -24.66
CA ARG A 78 21.26 7.03 -25.51
C ARG A 78 22.70 7.51 -25.68
N THR A 79 22.92 8.82 -25.77
CA THR A 79 24.27 9.39 -25.91
C THR A 79 25.08 9.39 -24.61
N ARG A 80 24.39 9.45 -23.46
CA ARG A 80 24.97 9.44 -22.11
C ARG A 80 24.71 8.15 -21.35
N GLY A 81 24.41 7.05 -22.06
CA GLY A 81 23.98 5.78 -21.47
C GLY A 81 24.98 5.23 -20.45
N ASP A 82 26.25 5.25 -20.76
CA ASP A 82 27.30 4.76 -19.85
C ASP A 82 27.40 5.61 -18.58
N GLU A 83 27.30 6.94 -18.70
CA GLU A 83 27.31 7.87 -17.56
C GLU A 83 26.12 7.58 -16.61
N PHE A 84 24.91 7.43 -17.16
CA PHE A 84 23.71 7.15 -16.36
C PHE A 84 23.76 5.74 -15.76
N PHE A 85 24.29 4.76 -16.50
CA PHE A 85 24.48 3.40 -15.99
C PHE A 85 25.47 3.37 -14.83
N ASP A 86 26.62 4.02 -14.97
CA ASP A 86 27.65 4.07 -13.92
C ASP A 86 27.15 4.79 -12.67
N ALA A 87 26.42 5.90 -12.82
CA ALA A 87 25.80 6.60 -11.71
C ALA A 87 24.78 5.70 -10.97
N GLY A 88 23.89 5.03 -11.70
CA GLY A 88 22.93 4.09 -11.12
C GLY A 88 23.59 2.91 -10.42
N MET A 89 24.65 2.34 -11.00
CA MET A 89 25.41 1.26 -10.39
C MET A 89 26.16 1.70 -9.14
N ALA A 90 26.63 2.95 -9.08
CA ALA A 90 27.26 3.50 -7.89
C ALA A 90 26.26 3.58 -6.73
N GLU A 91 25.05 4.12 -6.97
CA GLU A 91 23.98 4.20 -5.97
C GLU A 91 23.52 2.82 -5.49
N LEU A 92 23.37 1.86 -6.41
CA LEU A 92 23.03 0.48 -6.06
C LEU A 92 24.10 -0.18 -5.17
N ARG A 93 25.39 -0.02 -5.52
CA ARG A 93 26.52 -0.57 -4.73
C ARG A 93 26.68 0.11 -3.38
N ALA A 94 26.32 1.38 -3.27
CA ALA A 94 26.29 2.11 -2.01
C ALA A 94 25.13 1.69 -1.10
N GLY A 95 24.14 0.90 -1.61
CA GLY A 95 22.96 0.51 -0.85
C GLY A 95 21.88 1.60 -0.76
N HIS A 96 22.01 2.66 -1.55
CA HIS A 96 21.10 3.81 -1.52
C HIS A 96 19.76 3.56 -2.22
N VAL A 97 19.58 2.41 -2.88
CA VAL A 97 18.36 2.10 -3.65
C VAL A 97 17.53 1.03 -2.99
N GLY A 98 16.23 1.30 -2.85
CA GLY A 98 15.20 0.33 -2.47
C GLY A 98 14.21 0.10 -3.61
N ALA A 99 13.53 -1.04 -3.60
CA ALA A 99 12.49 -1.40 -4.55
C ALA A 99 11.13 -1.44 -3.84
N VAL A 100 10.08 -0.88 -4.45
CA VAL A 100 8.71 -0.92 -3.93
C VAL A 100 7.81 -1.60 -4.95
N LEU A 101 7.30 -2.77 -4.61
CA LEU A 101 6.36 -3.54 -5.43
C LEU A 101 4.92 -3.27 -4.98
N LEU A 102 4.09 -2.72 -5.86
CA LEU A 102 2.67 -2.49 -5.61
C LEU A 102 1.87 -3.75 -5.98
N ALA A 103 1.49 -4.57 -5.00
CA ALA A 103 0.90 -5.89 -5.19
C ALA A 103 -0.43 -6.10 -4.42
N GLY A 104 -1.19 -5.02 -4.16
CA GLY A 104 -2.47 -5.10 -3.45
C GLY A 104 -3.63 -5.71 -4.26
N GLY A 105 -3.44 -6.01 -5.53
CA GLY A 105 -4.48 -6.55 -6.43
C GLY A 105 -4.72 -8.04 -6.29
N MET A 106 -6.00 -8.45 -6.51
CA MET A 106 -6.42 -9.84 -6.64
C MET A 106 -6.40 -10.29 -8.11
N GLY A 107 -6.29 -11.60 -8.32
CA GLY A 107 -6.31 -12.22 -9.65
C GLY A 107 -7.69 -12.40 -10.28
N THR A 108 -8.75 -11.76 -9.77
CA THR A 108 -10.15 -12.01 -10.17
C THR A 108 -10.41 -11.85 -11.66
N ARG A 109 -9.77 -10.85 -12.32
CA ARG A 109 -9.86 -10.68 -13.78
C ARG A 109 -9.17 -11.80 -14.56
N LEU A 110 -8.29 -12.56 -13.91
CA LEU A 110 -7.59 -13.72 -14.47
C LEU A 110 -8.27 -15.04 -14.09
N GLY A 111 -9.47 -14.96 -13.46
CA GLY A 111 -10.22 -16.14 -13.01
C GLY A 111 -9.63 -16.82 -11.77
N SER A 112 -8.87 -16.09 -10.95
CA SER A 112 -8.23 -16.61 -9.74
C SER A 112 -8.61 -15.78 -8.52
N ASP A 113 -8.90 -16.45 -7.39
CA ASP A 113 -9.14 -15.81 -6.09
C ASP A 113 -7.85 -15.59 -5.30
N ALA A 114 -6.70 -15.93 -5.88
CA ALA A 114 -5.38 -15.71 -5.29
C ALA A 114 -4.85 -14.28 -5.59
N PRO A 115 -3.79 -13.83 -4.88
CA PRO A 115 -3.07 -12.61 -5.22
C PRO A 115 -2.64 -12.62 -6.70
N LYS A 116 -2.74 -11.48 -7.39
CA LYS A 116 -2.42 -11.37 -8.81
C LYS A 116 -1.01 -11.87 -9.14
N GLY A 117 -0.03 -11.53 -8.29
CA GLY A 117 1.35 -11.97 -8.47
C GLY A 117 1.59 -13.47 -8.34
N ALA A 118 0.68 -14.19 -7.68
CA ALA A 118 0.70 -15.65 -7.56
C ALA A 118 0.08 -16.36 -8.78
N PHE A 119 -0.39 -15.62 -9.80
CA PHE A 119 -0.94 -16.21 -11.00
C PHE A 119 0.15 -16.90 -11.82
N ASN A 120 -0.10 -18.17 -12.18
CA ASN A 120 0.81 -18.97 -12.99
C ASN A 120 0.64 -18.61 -14.48
N ILE A 121 1.71 -18.06 -15.07
CA ILE A 121 1.78 -17.68 -16.48
C ILE A 121 2.60 -18.69 -17.32
N GLY A 122 3.08 -19.75 -16.69
CA GLY A 122 3.95 -20.73 -17.32
C GLY A 122 3.16 -21.66 -18.28
N ILE A 123 3.81 -22.04 -19.36
CA ILE A 123 3.26 -22.98 -20.36
C ILE A 123 3.90 -24.37 -20.21
N LYS A 124 5.22 -24.43 -20.05
CA LYS A 124 6.00 -25.69 -19.98
C LYS A 124 6.36 -26.08 -18.56
N ARG A 125 6.43 -25.12 -17.66
CA ARG A 125 6.64 -25.28 -16.22
C ARG A 125 5.81 -24.23 -15.49
N GLU A 126 5.61 -24.41 -14.21
CA GLU A 126 5.08 -23.35 -13.39
C GLU A 126 6.00 -22.14 -13.40
N LEU A 127 5.43 -20.96 -13.61
CA LEU A 127 6.12 -19.67 -13.60
C LEU A 127 5.13 -18.61 -13.12
N TYR A 128 5.44 -18.00 -12.02
CA TYR A 128 4.56 -17.04 -11.38
C TYR A 128 4.98 -15.60 -11.69
N ILE A 129 4.04 -14.67 -11.70
CA ILE A 129 4.35 -13.25 -11.93
C ILE A 129 5.34 -12.75 -10.88
N PHE A 130 5.15 -13.10 -9.59
CA PHE A 130 6.11 -12.77 -8.53
C PHE A 130 7.51 -13.34 -8.80
N GLU A 131 7.60 -14.59 -9.27
CA GLU A 131 8.88 -15.21 -9.63
C GLU A 131 9.61 -14.39 -10.70
N CYS A 132 8.91 -13.93 -11.74
CA CYS A 132 9.50 -13.10 -12.78
C CYS A 132 10.07 -11.78 -12.24
N LEU A 133 9.31 -11.11 -11.37
CA LEU A 133 9.72 -9.84 -10.76
C LEU A 133 10.92 -10.03 -9.82
N ILE A 134 10.92 -11.09 -9.01
CA ILE A 134 12.04 -11.42 -8.12
C ILE A 134 13.29 -11.79 -8.93
N ASN A 135 13.15 -12.55 -10.02
CA ASN A 135 14.28 -12.88 -10.89
C ASN A 135 14.95 -11.64 -11.48
N ASN A 136 14.17 -10.60 -11.82
CA ASN A 136 14.74 -9.32 -12.27
C ASN A 136 15.57 -8.67 -11.14
N LEU A 137 15.09 -8.69 -9.90
CA LEU A 137 15.83 -8.16 -8.75
C LEU A 137 17.07 -9.01 -8.41
N LEU A 138 17.00 -10.34 -8.54
CA LEU A 138 18.16 -11.24 -8.38
C LEU A 138 19.25 -10.91 -9.39
N ASN A 139 18.91 -10.66 -10.64
CA ASN A 139 19.87 -10.23 -11.67
C ASN A 139 20.56 -8.90 -11.29
N VAL A 140 19.84 -7.97 -10.65
CA VAL A 140 20.43 -6.73 -10.13
C VAL A 140 21.36 -7.05 -8.95
N ALA A 141 20.89 -7.85 -7.98
CA ALA A 141 21.65 -8.23 -6.79
C ALA A 141 22.97 -8.93 -7.17
N GLU A 142 22.96 -9.82 -8.17
CA GLU A 142 24.16 -10.49 -8.68
C GLU A 142 25.17 -9.50 -9.25
N ARG A 143 24.73 -8.51 -10.06
CA ARG A 143 25.59 -7.48 -10.65
C ARG A 143 26.15 -6.51 -9.62
N VAL A 144 25.40 -6.22 -8.57
CA VAL A 144 25.73 -5.29 -7.50
C VAL A 144 26.62 -5.97 -6.44
N GLY A 145 26.41 -7.28 -6.20
CA GLY A 145 27.04 -8.06 -5.16
C GLY A 145 26.33 -7.96 -3.79
N SER A 146 25.11 -7.41 -3.76
CA SER A 146 24.28 -7.29 -2.56
C SER A 146 22.80 -7.25 -2.92
N PHE A 147 21.94 -7.67 -1.97
CA PHE A 147 20.49 -7.57 -2.12
C PHE A 147 20.00 -6.13 -1.95
N VAL A 148 18.97 -5.77 -2.71
CA VAL A 148 18.24 -4.50 -2.58
C VAL A 148 17.07 -4.71 -1.63
N HIS A 149 16.79 -3.78 -0.72
CA HIS A 149 15.59 -3.86 0.12
C HIS A 149 14.33 -3.76 -0.74
N LEU A 150 13.48 -4.80 -0.65
CA LEU A 150 12.23 -4.92 -1.38
C LEU A 150 11.05 -4.69 -0.42
N PHE A 151 10.26 -3.67 -0.68
CA PHE A 151 9.04 -3.36 0.06
C PHE A 151 7.83 -3.77 -0.79
N ILE A 152 7.03 -4.72 -0.30
CA ILE A 152 5.87 -5.25 -1.01
C ILE A 152 4.60 -4.69 -0.38
N MET A 153 3.89 -3.83 -1.12
CA MET A 153 2.58 -3.33 -0.74
C MET A 153 1.51 -4.36 -1.09
N THR A 154 0.85 -4.89 -0.08
CA THR A 154 -0.28 -5.79 -0.20
C THR A 154 -1.60 -5.06 0.11
N SER A 155 -2.71 -5.78 0.19
CA SER A 155 -3.99 -5.29 0.70
C SER A 155 -4.48 -6.20 1.83
N ASP A 156 -5.41 -5.72 2.65
CA ASP A 156 -6.01 -6.53 3.72
C ASP A 156 -6.57 -7.86 3.21
N LYS A 157 -7.03 -7.88 1.94
CA LYS A 157 -7.61 -9.07 1.31
C LYS A 157 -6.57 -10.11 0.89
N ASN A 158 -5.34 -9.69 0.56
CA ASN A 158 -4.33 -10.59 -0.01
C ASN A 158 -3.02 -10.68 0.79
N ASP A 159 -2.86 -9.91 1.88
CA ASP A 159 -1.59 -9.88 2.62
C ASP A 159 -1.17 -11.25 3.14
N ALA A 160 -2.07 -11.94 3.86
CA ALA A 160 -1.77 -13.27 4.41
C ALA A 160 -1.42 -14.28 3.31
N ALA A 161 -2.20 -14.30 2.22
CA ALA A 161 -1.98 -15.20 1.09
C ALA A 161 -0.66 -14.88 0.35
N THR A 162 -0.34 -13.58 0.18
CA THR A 162 0.92 -13.17 -0.46
C THR A 162 2.13 -13.57 0.37
N ARG A 163 2.11 -13.33 1.68
CA ARG A 163 3.20 -13.73 2.59
C ARG A 163 3.40 -15.25 2.60
N ALA A 164 2.31 -16.02 2.69
CA ALA A 164 2.36 -17.47 2.63
C ALA A 164 2.98 -17.96 1.31
N PHE A 165 2.54 -17.39 0.20
CA PHE A 165 3.04 -17.72 -1.13
C PHE A 165 4.55 -17.47 -1.27
N PHE A 166 5.06 -16.33 -0.77
CA PHE A 166 6.50 -16.06 -0.76
C PHE A 166 7.26 -17.08 0.12
N ALA A 167 6.73 -17.39 1.31
CA ALA A 167 7.35 -18.34 2.21
C ALA A 167 7.39 -19.78 1.62
N GLU A 168 6.28 -20.25 1.03
CA GLU A 168 6.17 -21.56 0.38
C GLU A 168 7.15 -21.72 -0.79
N HIS A 169 7.46 -20.64 -1.50
CA HIS A 169 8.42 -20.61 -2.61
C HIS A 169 9.82 -20.16 -2.20
N ASN A 170 10.13 -20.17 -0.88
CA ASN A 170 11.44 -19.75 -0.36
C ASN A 170 11.88 -18.39 -0.95
N TYR A 171 10.95 -17.42 -0.99
CA TYR A 171 11.17 -16.08 -1.54
C TYR A 171 11.77 -16.08 -2.96
N PHE A 172 11.58 -17.16 -3.71
CA PHE A 172 12.16 -17.35 -5.05
C PHE A 172 13.71 -17.23 -5.06
N GLY A 173 14.36 -17.54 -3.94
CA GLY A 173 15.80 -17.39 -3.78
C GLY A 173 16.27 -16.01 -3.35
N TYR A 174 15.37 -15.06 -3.15
CA TYR A 174 15.71 -13.75 -2.59
C TYR A 174 15.93 -13.86 -1.07
N ALA A 175 16.85 -13.08 -0.52
CA ALA A 175 17.11 -13.09 0.93
C ALA A 175 15.91 -12.51 1.69
N ALA A 176 15.30 -13.33 2.55
CA ALA A 176 14.04 -13.01 3.22
C ALA A 176 14.14 -11.77 4.12
N GLU A 177 15.31 -11.51 4.73
CA GLU A 177 15.58 -10.35 5.58
C GLU A 177 15.56 -9.01 4.81
N PHE A 178 15.67 -9.04 3.48
CA PHE A 178 15.54 -7.89 2.61
C PHE A 178 14.11 -7.68 2.09
N VAL A 179 13.16 -8.57 2.41
CA VAL A 179 11.76 -8.48 1.95
C VAL A 179 10.87 -7.99 3.08
N HIS A 180 10.20 -6.85 2.84
CA HIS A 180 9.36 -6.17 3.82
C HIS A 180 7.95 -6.01 3.28
N PHE A 181 6.95 -6.53 4.01
CA PHE A 181 5.55 -6.42 3.60
C PHE A 181 4.82 -5.34 4.40
N PHE A 182 3.98 -4.59 3.73
CA PHE A 182 3.06 -3.64 4.35
C PHE A 182 1.74 -3.61 3.60
N THR A 183 0.65 -3.27 4.28
CA THR A 183 -0.67 -3.18 3.66
C THR A 183 -0.96 -1.76 3.19
N GLN A 184 -1.63 -1.65 2.03
CA GLN A 184 -2.15 -0.37 1.56
C GLN A 184 -3.28 0.12 2.46
N GLU A 185 -3.42 1.44 2.58
CA GLU A 185 -4.56 2.02 3.25
C GLU A 185 -5.85 1.78 2.46
N THR A 186 -6.95 1.67 3.19
CA THR A 186 -8.28 1.61 2.60
C THR A 186 -8.97 2.96 2.71
N ALA A 187 -9.78 3.30 1.71
CA ALA A 187 -10.66 4.45 1.75
C ALA A 187 -12.11 4.00 1.90
N PRO A 188 -12.98 4.79 2.55
CA PRO A 188 -14.39 4.48 2.63
C PRO A 188 -15.03 4.51 1.24
N ALA A 189 -15.84 3.50 0.93
CA ALA A 189 -16.63 3.47 -0.29
C ALA A 189 -17.91 4.30 -0.09
N ALA A 190 -18.15 5.25 -0.99
CA ALA A 190 -19.27 6.17 -0.89
C ALA A 190 -20.05 6.28 -2.21
N ASP A 191 -21.29 6.75 -2.12
CA ASP A 191 -22.09 7.14 -3.28
C ASP A 191 -21.61 8.47 -3.88
N TYR A 192 -22.26 8.89 -4.99
CA TYR A 192 -21.95 10.16 -5.66
C TYR A 192 -22.23 11.42 -4.82
N ASN A 193 -22.99 11.28 -3.71
CA ASN A 193 -23.25 12.35 -2.75
C ASN A 193 -22.27 12.34 -1.59
N GLY A 194 -21.26 11.43 -1.61
CA GLY A 194 -20.28 11.27 -0.56
C GLY A 194 -20.80 10.53 0.68
N LYS A 195 -21.94 9.79 0.58
CA LYS A 195 -22.46 8.97 1.67
C LYS A 195 -21.77 7.62 1.67
N VAL A 196 -21.07 7.32 2.77
CA VAL A 196 -20.33 6.06 2.95
C VAL A 196 -21.32 4.90 3.15
N TYR A 197 -21.04 3.77 2.48
CA TYR A 197 -21.83 2.57 2.61
C TYR A 197 -21.44 1.73 3.85
N LEU A 198 -22.41 0.99 4.35
CA LEU A 198 -22.16 -0.14 5.25
C LEU A 198 -22.13 -1.43 4.41
N GLU A 199 -21.11 -2.24 4.55
CA GLU A 199 -21.03 -3.60 4.00
C GLU A 199 -21.86 -4.57 4.87
N GLU A 200 -21.79 -4.39 6.19
CA GLU A 200 -22.61 -5.04 7.20
C GLU A 200 -23.07 -4.03 8.24
N LYS A 201 -24.05 -4.37 9.11
CA LYS A 201 -24.55 -3.45 10.13
C LYS A 201 -23.47 -2.80 11.00
N TYR A 202 -22.33 -3.47 11.16
CA TYR A 202 -21.21 -3.06 12.00
C TYR A 202 -19.91 -2.84 11.23
N ARG A 203 -19.94 -2.96 9.90
CA ARG A 203 -18.75 -2.82 9.07
C ARG A 203 -18.95 -1.83 7.93
N LEU A 204 -18.09 -0.84 7.86
CA LEU A 204 -18.07 0.13 6.77
C LEU A 204 -17.57 -0.54 5.50
N ALA A 205 -18.20 -0.23 4.37
CA ALA A 205 -17.67 -0.60 3.08
C ALA A 205 -16.40 0.22 2.80
N THR A 206 -15.32 -0.47 2.48
CA THR A 206 -14.04 0.15 2.13
C THR A 206 -13.53 -0.39 0.80
N SER A 207 -12.72 0.39 0.13
CA SER A 207 -11.99 -0.03 -1.04
C SER A 207 -10.50 0.32 -0.88
N PRO A 208 -9.61 -0.39 -1.56
CA PRO A 208 -8.21 0.00 -1.62
C PRO A 208 -8.07 1.46 -2.06
N ASN A 209 -7.23 2.24 -1.35
CA ASN A 209 -6.99 3.65 -1.68
C ASN A 209 -6.18 3.82 -2.99
N GLY A 210 -5.87 2.71 -3.65
CA GLY A 210 -5.12 2.67 -4.90
C GLY A 210 -3.61 2.86 -4.71
N ASN A 211 -2.92 2.84 -5.84
CA ASN A 211 -1.46 2.89 -5.84
C ASN A 211 -0.89 4.23 -5.37
N GLY A 212 -1.64 5.32 -5.45
CA GLY A 212 -1.18 6.65 -5.02
C GLY A 212 -0.86 6.76 -3.52
N GLY A 213 -1.46 5.92 -2.69
CA GLY A 213 -1.27 5.91 -1.23
C GLY A 213 -0.08 5.07 -0.73
N TRP A 214 0.77 4.55 -1.62
CA TRP A 214 1.86 3.65 -1.22
C TRP A 214 2.82 4.27 -0.20
N TYR A 215 3.17 5.55 -0.36
CA TYR A 215 4.13 6.22 0.51
C TYR A 215 3.56 6.48 1.91
N SER A 216 2.32 6.93 2.02
CA SER A 216 1.64 7.11 3.30
C SER A 216 1.48 5.77 4.02
N SER A 217 1.16 4.71 3.28
CA SER A 217 1.08 3.34 3.83
C SER A 217 2.44 2.85 4.35
N MET A 218 3.54 3.09 3.61
CA MET A 218 4.91 2.80 4.09
C MET A 218 5.23 3.54 5.39
N ALA A 219 4.89 4.82 5.47
CA ALA A 219 5.10 5.63 6.68
C ALA A 219 4.34 5.06 7.87
N LYS A 220 3.06 4.76 7.70
CA LYS A 220 2.17 4.23 8.73
C LYS A 220 2.62 2.88 9.28
N HIS A 221 3.18 2.03 8.44
CA HIS A 221 3.68 0.71 8.80
C HIS A 221 5.16 0.69 9.23
N GLY A 222 5.80 1.86 9.44
CA GLY A 222 7.18 1.95 9.91
C GLY A 222 8.25 1.56 8.87
N MET A 223 7.87 1.37 7.59
CA MET A 223 8.82 1.01 6.54
C MET A 223 9.84 2.12 6.29
N LEU A 224 9.47 3.39 6.50
CA LEU A 224 10.39 4.52 6.36
C LEU A 224 11.53 4.50 7.39
N ASP A 225 11.35 3.81 8.53
CA ASP A 225 12.44 3.64 9.49
C ASP A 225 13.48 2.64 8.99
N ILE A 226 13.05 1.64 8.21
CA ILE A 226 13.97 0.71 7.51
C ILE A 226 14.73 1.48 6.43
N VAL A 227 14.03 2.31 5.63
CA VAL A 227 14.63 3.18 4.60
C VAL A 227 15.74 4.04 5.22
N ARG A 228 15.45 4.77 6.30
CA ARG A 228 16.40 5.67 6.97
C ARG A 228 17.60 4.92 7.58
N ARG A 229 17.35 3.80 8.29
CA ARG A 229 18.40 3.02 8.96
C ARG A 229 19.41 2.42 7.97
N ASN A 230 18.98 2.12 6.76
CA ASN A 230 19.81 1.53 5.73
C ASN A 230 20.36 2.56 4.74
N GLY A 231 20.14 3.88 4.97
CA GLY A 231 20.64 4.93 4.08
C GLY A 231 20.05 4.91 2.68
N ILE A 232 18.81 4.36 2.52
CA ILE A 232 18.13 4.31 1.23
C ILE A 232 17.65 5.73 0.88
N GLU A 233 18.08 6.24 -0.25
CA GLU A 233 17.76 7.58 -0.75
C GLU A 233 16.82 7.56 -1.95
N TRP A 234 16.81 6.44 -2.69
CA TRP A 234 16.03 6.25 -3.90
C TRP A 234 15.09 5.06 -3.77
N LEU A 235 13.84 5.24 -4.17
CA LEU A 235 12.85 4.16 -4.22
C LEU A 235 12.37 3.97 -5.67
N ASN A 236 12.67 2.80 -6.23
CA ASN A 236 12.13 2.37 -7.52
C ASN A 236 10.77 1.73 -7.30
N VAL A 237 9.69 2.39 -7.74
CA VAL A 237 8.31 1.95 -7.53
C VAL A 237 7.75 1.35 -8.81
N PHE A 238 7.24 0.13 -8.72
CA PHE A 238 6.65 -0.58 -9.85
C PHE A 238 5.45 -1.43 -9.42
N ALA A 239 4.56 -1.73 -10.34
CA ALA A 239 3.36 -2.51 -10.08
C ALA A 239 3.54 -3.96 -10.51
N VAL A 240 2.74 -4.87 -9.91
CA VAL A 240 2.77 -6.31 -10.17
C VAL A 240 2.44 -6.67 -11.63
N ASP A 241 1.83 -5.77 -12.36
CA ASP A 241 1.39 -5.95 -13.75
C ASP A 241 2.19 -5.12 -14.77
N ASN A 242 3.33 -4.61 -14.39
CA ASN A 242 4.24 -3.90 -15.29
C ASN A 242 5.45 -4.77 -15.64
#